data_3fb3a44f8a69dd9f3c1a5566f1949844
#
_entry.id   3fb3a44f8a69dd9f3c1a5566f1949844
#
_cell.length_a   1.000
_cell.length_b   1.000
_cell.length_c   1.000
_cell.angle_alpha   90.00
_cell.angle_beta   90.00
_cell.angle_gamma   90.00
#
_symmetry.space_group_name_H-M   'P 1'
#
loop_
_entity.id
_entity.type
_entity.pdbx_description
1 polymer ?
#
loop_
_entity_poly.entity_id
_entity_poly.type
_entity_poly.pdbx_seq_one_letter_code
_entity_poly.pdbx_strand_id
1 'polypeptide(L)'
;MSLGGLRWLLVVWLCCLGGGAWADVGQPEQCVPRVLNVMAARADVGDLVDASARPAAGWVPVTLPDTWTLRWPGRGGAVWYRIDWDRGCGTGAAEAAALSPVALGIDGMSMAGEVYSNADLLWRDASLVEPLSHSWNMPRWWLLPASSLHEGVNTVWVRVVGLAELSPGLG
;
A
#
# COMPACT_ATOMS: atom_id res chain seq x y z
N MET A 1 -9.12 -69.18 -35.88
CA MET A 1 -8.45 -67.97 -35.31
C MET A 1 -9.45 -66.84 -35.34
N SER A 2 -9.82 -66.40 -34.16
CA SER A 2 -10.99 -65.54 -33.93
C SER A 2 -10.68 -64.03 -34.19
N LEU A 3 -11.44 -63.44 -35.10
CA LEU A 3 -11.40 -61.99 -35.46
C LEU A 3 -11.93 -61.05 -34.38
N GLY A 4 -12.21 -61.56 -33.18
CA GLY A 4 -12.82 -60.78 -32.07
C GLY A 4 -11.87 -59.83 -31.35
N GLY A 5 -10.55 -60.09 -31.34
CA GLY A 5 -9.57 -59.31 -30.53
C GLY A 5 -9.20 -57.95 -31.11
N LEU A 6 -9.32 -57.75 -32.41
CA LEU A 6 -8.87 -56.53 -33.09
C LEU A 6 -9.88 -55.37 -32.94
N ARG A 7 -11.16 -55.66 -32.74
CA ARG A 7 -12.21 -54.63 -32.57
C ARG A 7 -12.13 -53.89 -31.21
N TRP A 8 -11.67 -54.57 -30.17
CA TRP A 8 -11.57 -53.98 -28.84
C TRP A 8 -10.40 -53.01 -28.71
N LEU A 9 -9.29 -53.27 -29.40
CA LEU A 9 -8.13 -52.40 -29.39
C LEU A 9 -8.38 -51.03 -30.09
N LEU A 10 -9.22 -51.02 -31.13
CA LEU A 10 -9.59 -49.76 -31.82
C LEU A 10 -10.50 -48.86 -30.98
N VAL A 11 -11.37 -49.44 -30.16
CA VAL A 11 -12.27 -48.68 -29.29
C VAL A 11 -11.50 -48.03 -28.14
N VAL A 12 -10.48 -48.73 -27.57
CA VAL A 12 -9.63 -48.16 -26.51
C VAL A 12 -8.74 -47.05 -27.03
N TRP A 13 -8.28 -47.12 -28.28
CA TRP A 13 -7.40 -46.11 -28.88
C TRP A 13 -8.15 -44.81 -29.23
N LEU A 14 -9.45 -44.87 -29.55
CA LEU A 14 -10.29 -43.70 -29.84
C LEU A 14 -10.64 -42.89 -28.59
N CYS A 15 -10.70 -43.54 -27.42
CA CYS A 15 -10.97 -42.84 -26.17
C CYS A 15 -9.78 -42.00 -25.64
N CYS A 16 -8.54 -42.26 -26.11
CA CYS A 16 -7.37 -41.49 -25.68
C CYS A 16 -7.11 -40.23 -26.52
N LEU A 17 -7.86 -40.01 -27.62
CA LEU A 17 -7.72 -38.81 -28.46
C LEU A 17 -8.71 -37.68 -28.08
N GLY A 18 -9.53 -37.87 -27.03
CA GLY A 18 -10.28 -36.81 -26.40
C GLY A 18 -9.36 -35.91 -25.58
N GLY A 19 -8.42 -35.21 -26.26
CA GLY A 19 -7.67 -34.14 -25.65
C GLY A 19 -8.68 -33.08 -25.22
N GLY A 20 -9.09 -33.08 -23.93
CA GLY A 20 -9.82 -32.00 -23.35
C GLY A 20 -9.01 -30.73 -23.58
N ALA A 21 -9.50 -29.84 -24.43
CA ALA A 21 -9.06 -28.46 -24.44
C ALA A 21 -9.35 -27.91 -23.03
N TRP A 22 -8.35 -27.95 -22.18
CA TRP A 22 -8.39 -27.13 -20.96
C TRP A 22 -8.51 -25.71 -21.47
N ALA A 23 -9.72 -25.13 -21.37
CA ALA A 23 -9.86 -23.71 -21.54
C ALA A 23 -8.90 -23.10 -20.55
N ASP A 24 -7.88 -22.44 -21.07
CA ASP A 24 -7.02 -21.56 -20.27
C ASP A 24 -7.97 -20.50 -19.71
N VAL A 25 -8.43 -20.75 -18.51
CA VAL A 25 -9.18 -19.77 -17.73
C VAL A 25 -8.11 -18.74 -17.41
N GLY A 26 -8.04 -17.71 -18.29
CA GLY A 26 -7.10 -16.62 -18.15
C GLY A 26 -7.11 -16.18 -16.69
N GLN A 27 -5.96 -16.21 -16.04
CA GLN A 27 -5.86 -15.77 -14.66
C GLN A 27 -6.42 -14.35 -14.60
N PRO A 28 -7.30 -14.04 -13.64
CA PRO A 28 -7.80 -12.68 -13.49
C PRO A 28 -6.61 -11.75 -13.42
N GLU A 29 -6.60 -10.73 -14.26
CA GLU A 29 -5.53 -9.75 -14.34
C GLU A 29 -5.36 -9.13 -12.95
N GLN A 30 -4.26 -9.49 -12.27
CA GLN A 30 -4.03 -9.04 -10.90
C GLN A 30 -3.60 -7.59 -10.92
N CYS A 31 -4.26 -6.78 -10.12
CA CYS A 31 -3.84 -5.41 -9.89
C CYS A 31 -2.51 -5.41 -9.11
N VAL A 32 -1.50 -4.72 -9.63
CA VAL A 32 -0.19 -4.58 -8.96
C VAL A 32 -0.02 -3.12 -8.52
N PRO A 33 -0.27 -2.80 -7.25
CA PRO A 33 -0.13 -1.43 -6.74
C PRO A 33 1.29 -0.89 -6.98
N ARG A 34 1.39 0.36 -7.41
CA ARG A 34 2.66 1.05 -7.65
C ARG A 34 2.68 2.39 -6.96
N VAL A 35 3.75 2.65 -6.20
CA VAL A 35 4.06 3.98 -5.69
C VAL A 35 4.56 4.84 -6.85
N LEU A 36 3.96 6.00 -7.03
CA LEU A 36 4.25 6.96 -8.09
C LEU A 36 5.19 8.06 -7.61
N ASN A 37 4.96 8.53 -6.38
CA ASN A 37 5.67 9.67 -5.83
C ASN A 37 5.66 9.63 -4.30
N VAL A 38 6.76 10.03 -3.68
CA VAL A 38 6.87 10.21 -2.23
C VAL A 38 7.42 11.60 -1.94
N MET A 39 6.68 12.38 -1.17
CA MET A 39 7.02 13.73 -0.79
C MET A 39 6.98 13.88 0.73
N ALA A 40 7.82 14.74 1.29
CA ALA A 40 7.78 15.12 2.70
C ALA A 40 7.68 16.63 2.86
N ALA A 41 6.94 17.08 3.86
CA ALA A 41 6.86 18.49 4.23
C ALA A 41 6.82 18.64 5.75
N ARG A 42 7.42 19.73 6.24
CA ARG A 42 7.36 20.08 7.66
C ARG A 42 5.94 20.58 7.99
N ALA A 43 5.38 20.11 9.10
CA ALA A 43 4.20 20.76 9.66
C ALA A 43 4.60 22.08 10.31
N ASP A 44 3.82 23.12 10.07
CA ASP A 44 4.01 24.40 10.75
C ASP A 44 3.48 24.33 12.19
N VAL A 45 3.90 25.27 13.06
CA VAL A 45 3.49 25.27 14.47
C VAL A 45 1.97 25.40 14.63
N GLY A 46 1.30 26.07 13.68
CA GLY A 46 -0.17 26.17 13.63
C GLY A 46 -0.88 24.85 13.30
N ASP A 47 -0.24 23.98 12.54
CA ASP A 47 -0.77 22.66 12.13
C ASP A 47 -0.74 21.63 13.28
N LEU A 48 -0.09 21.96 14.39
CA LEU A 48 -0.11 21.12 15.59
C LEU A 48 -1.47 21.22 16.33
N VAL A 49 -2.23 22.28 16.10
CA VAL A 49 -3.56 22.50 16.72
C VAL A 49 -4.66 21.77 15.95
N ASP A 50 -4.55 21.73 14.61
CA ASP A 50 -5.43 20.92 13.75
C ASP A 50 -4.63 19.75 13.18
N ALA A 51 -4.78 18.59 13.80
CA ALA A 51 -4.08 17.37 13.39
C ALA A 51 -4.39 16.93 11.96
N SER A 52 -5.47 17.42 11.36
CA SER A 52 -5.88 17.14 9.98
C SER A 52 -5.31 18.11 8.96
N ALA A 53 -4.79 19.26 9.40
CA ALA A 53 -4.23 20.28 8.52
C ALA A 53 -2.95 19.77 7.85
N ARG A 54 -3.03 19.59 6.56
CA ARG A 54 -1.89 19.15 5.72
C ARG A 54 -1.16 20.39 5.21
N PRO A 55 0.18 20.38 5.15
CA PRO A 55 0.94 21.53 4.64
C PRO A 55 0.49 21.90 3.22
N ALA A 56 0.19 23.19 3.01
CA ALA A 56 -0.18 23.72 1.70
C ALA A 56 1.03 23.83 0.75
N ALA A 57 2.25 23.92 1.30
CA ALA A 57 3.50 24.10 0.55
C ALA A 57 4.69 23.46 1.28
N GLY A 58 5.90 23.58 0.72
CA GLY A 58 7.13 23.08 1.34
C GLY A 58 7.39 21.60 1.11
N TRP A 59 6.68 20.98 0.18
CA TRP A 59 6.87 19.58 -0.20
C TRP A 59 8.17 19.38 -0.95
N VAL A 60 8.98 18.40 -0.50
CA VAL A 60 10.22 17.98 -1.14
C VAL A 60 10.17 16.49 -1.44
N PRO A 61 10.73 16.03 -2.59
CA PRO A 61 10.76 14.61 -2.92
C PRO A 61 11.69 13.86 -1.96
N VAL A 62 11.29 12.65 -1.58
CA VAL A 62 12.05 11.78 -0.68
C VAL A 62 11.99 10.33 -1.16
N THR A 63 12.91 9.51 -0.67
CA THR A 63 12.93 8.06 -0.87
C THR A 63 12.76 7.37 0.48
N LEU A 64 11.91 6.37 0.56
CA LEU A 64 11.76 5.54 1.76
C LEU A 64 12.79 4.38 1.75
N PRO A 65 13.30 3.98 2.92
CA PRO A 65 13.11 4.61 4.23
C PRO A 65 13.76 6.00 4.31
N ASP A 66 13.10 6.94 5.02
CA ASP A 66 13.56 8.32 5.14
C ASP A 66 13.82 8.70 6.60
N THR A 67 14.91 9.42 6.83
CA THR A 67 15.22 10.07 8.11
C THR A 67 15.42 11.56 7.86
N TRP A 68 14.52 12.40 8.37
CA TRP A 68 14.50 13.81 7.99
C TRP A 68 15.60 14.65 8.65
N THR A 69 16.30 14.15 9.69
CA THR A 69 17.42 14.86 10.32
C THR A 69 18.56 15.14 9.36
N LEU A 70 18.72 14.32 8.31
CA LEU A 70 19.71 14.56 7.25
C LEU A 70 19.34 15.79 6.41
N ARG A 71 18.05 16.01 6.21
CA ARG A 71 17.52 17.11 5.38
C ARG A 71 17.23 18.36 6.20
N TRP A 72 16.78 18.18 7.44
CA TRP A 72 16.46 19.24 8.40
C TRP A 72 17.16 19.01 9.75
N PRO A 73 18.48 19.31 9.85
CA PRO A 73 19.27 19.06 11.06
C PRO A 73 18.68 19.74 12.29
N GLY A 74 18.66 19.01 13.42
CA GLY A 74 18.17 19.52 14.70
C GLY A 74 16.65 19.72 14.76
N ARG A 75 15.89 19.22 13.75
CA ARG A 75 14.43 19.39 13.75
C ARG A 75 13.73 18.21 14.42
N GLY A 76 13.06 18.51 15.52
CA GLY A 76 11.97 17.71 16.09
C GLY A 76 10.61 18.23 15.64
N GLY A 77 9.53 17.62 16.13
CA GLY A 77 8.15 17.99 15.82
C GLY A 77 7.53 17.11 14.75
N ALA A 78 6.64 17.65 13.93
CA ALA A 78 5.87 16.87 12.97
C ALA A 78 6.37 17.06 11.52
N VAL A 79 6.38 15.96 10.77
CA VAL A 79 6.61 15.91 9.33
C VAL A 79 5.48 15.12 8.70
N TRP A 80 4.93 15.64 7.62
CA TRP A 80 3.98 14.94 6.78
C TRP A 80 4.68 14.27 5.62
N TYR A 81 4.29 13.02 5.34
CA TYR A 81 4.62 12.30 4.12
C TYR A 81 3.36 12.16 3.27
N ARG A 82 3.52 12.40 1.98
CA ARG A 82 2.52 12.17 0.95
C ARG A 82 3.04 11.09 0.02
N ILE A 83 2.34 9.98 -0.08
CA ILE A 83 2.69 8.84 -0.93
C ILE A 83 1.57 8.67 -1.94
N ASP A 84 1.82 9.09 -3.18
CA ASP A 84 0.88 8.91 -4.28
C ASP A 84 1.12 7.54 -4.93
N TRP A 85 0.05 6.80 -5.16
CA TRP A 85 0.11 5.46 -5.72
C TRP A 85 -1.11 5.15 -6.57
N ASP A 86 -0.99 4.20 -7.51
CA ASP A 86 -2.12 3.65 -8.25
C ASP A 86 -2.26 2.15 -8.01
N ARG A 87 -3.45 1.63 -8.26
CA ARG A 87 -3.75 0.20 -8.06
C ARG A 87 -3.09 -0.68 -9.12
N GLY A 88 -2.62 -0.11 -10.23
CA GLY A 88 -2.00 -0.84 -11.32
C GLY A 88 -2.92 -1.87 -11.98
N CYS A 89 -4.23 -1.60 -12.01
CA CYS A 89 -5.20 -2.45 -12.68
C CYS A 89 -5.28 -2.04 -14.16
N GLY A 90 -5.28 -3.02 -15.07
CA GLY A 90 -5.47 -2.78 -16.50
C GLY A 90 -6.85 -2.19 -16.81
N THR A 91 -6.98 -1.58 -17.99
CA THR A 91 -8.24 -1.04 -18.49
C THR A 91 -9.24 -2.18 -18.70
N GLY A 92 -10.38 -2.13 -18.01
CA GLY A 92 -11.40 -3.18 -18.01
C GLY A 92 -11.40 -4.08 -16.77
N ALA A 93 -10.42 -3.92 -15.88
CA ALA A 93 -10.29 -4.71 -14.64
C ALA A 93 -11.05 -4.12 -13.45
N ALA A 94 -12.04 -3.26 -13.66
CA ALA A 94 -12.82 -2.63 -12.57
C ALA A 94 -13.43 -3.68 -11.61
N GLU A 95 -13.89 -4.80 -12.12
CA GLU A 95 -14.46 -5.91 -11.35
C GLU A 95 -13.36 -6.67 -10.59
N ALA A 96 -12.22 -6.94 -11.22
CA ALA A 96 -11.03 -7.53 -10.56
C ALA A 96 -10.46 -6.58 -9.50
N ALA A 97 -10.44 -5.28 -9.76
CA ALA A 97 -10.05 -4.25 -8.81
C ALA A 97 -10.94 -4.24 -7.57
N ALA A 98 -12.26 -4.36 -7.74
CA ALA A 98 -13.21 -4.39 -6.62
C ALA A 98 -13.01 -5.62 -5.72
N LEU A 99 -12.55 -6.73 -6.29
CA LEU A 99 -12.36 -8.00 -5.59
C LEU A 99 -10.96 -8.17 -5.00
N SER A 100 -9.97 -7.35 -5.41
CA SER A 100 -8.59 -7.45 -4.93
C SER A 100 -8.35 -6.51 -3.74
N PRO A 101 -8.26 -7.03 -2.51
CA PRO A 101 -7.95 -6.20 -1.36
C PRO A 101 -6.54 -5.62 -1.49
N VAL A 102 -6.37 -4.37 -1.08
CA VAL A 102 -5.08 -3.70 -1.01
C VAL A 102 -4.67 -3.54 0.45
N ALA A 103 -3.46 -3.95 0.78
CA ALA A 103 -2.87 -3.73 2.09
C ALA A 103 -1.80 -2.64 2.02
N LEU A 104 -1.82 -1.74 2.99
CA LEU A 104 -0.74 -0.80 3.26
C LEU A 104 0.13 -1.37 4.38
N GLY A 105 1.43 -1.50 4.13
CA GLY A 105 2.44 -1.83 5.14
C GLY A 105 3.33 -0.63 5.42
N ILE A 106 3.67 -0.41 6.69
CA ILE A 106 4.66 0.57 7.15
C ILE A 106 5.55 -0.13 8.16
N ASP A 107 6.85 -0.19 7.87
CA ASP A 107 7.81 -0.90 8.72
C ASP A 107 8.12 -0.14 10.00
N GLY A 108 8.11 1.17 9.96
CA GLY A 108 8.33 1.99 11.14
C GLY A 108 7.91 3.46 10.98
N MET A 109 7.40 4.02 12.05
CA MET A 109 7.16 5.47 12.22
C MET A 109 7.85 5.91 13.50
N SER A 110 8.88 6.72 13.40
CA SER A 110 9.64 7.19 14.56
C SER A 110 9.26 8.64 14.91
N MET A 111 8.57 8.85 16.01
CA MET A 111 8.24 7.98 17.16
C MET A 111 6.75 7.61 17.20
N ALA A 112 5.87 8.54 16.87
CA ALA A 112 4.43 8.41 16.89
C ALA A 112 3.83 8.99 15.61
N GLY A 113 2.65 8.56 15.20
CA GLY A 113 2.07 9.09 13.98
C GLY A 113 0.60 8.81 13.76
N GLU A 114 0.16 9.31 12.63
CA GLU A 114 -1.17 9.13 12.07
C GLU A 114 -1.04 8.70 10.61
N VAL A 115 -1.92 7.82 10.18
CA VAL A 115 -1.97 7.30 8.81
C VAL A 115 -3.37 7.49 8.25
N TYR A 116 -3.43 8.01 7.02
CA TYR A 116 -4.68 8.24 6.31
C TYR A 116 -4.62 7.58 4.92
N SER A 117 -5.75 7.06 4.45
CA SER A 117 -5.99 6.73 3.05
C SER A 117 -6.89 7.80 2.46
N ASN A 118 -6.38 8.57 1.52
CA ASN A 118 -7.06 9.75 0.97
C ASN A 118 -7.52 10.72 2.08
N ALA A 119 -8.81 10.77 2.38
CA ALA A 119 -9.36 11.61 3.46
C ALA A 119 -9.58 10.84 4.77
N ASP A 120 -9.57 9.51 4.73
CA ASP A 120 -9.99 8.66 5.85
C ASP A 120 -8.84 8.35 6.79
N LEU A 121 -9.03 8.56 8.08
CA LEU A 121 -8.07 8.16 9.12
C LEU A 121 -8.07 6.64 9.27
N LEU A 122 -6.92 6.01 9.04
CA LEU A 122 -6.72 4.57 9.25
C LEU A 122 -6.18 4.26 10.63
N TRP A 123 -5.27 5.10 11.12
CA TRP A 123 -4.57 4.87 12.37
C TRP A 123 -4.10 6.17 13.01
N ARG A 124 -4.09 6.16 14.34
CA ARG A 124 -3.47 7.19 15.18
C ARG A 124 -2.87 6.54 16.42
N ASP A 125 -1.63 6.87 16.74
CA ASP A 125 -1.01 6.49 18.01
C ASP A 125 -1.71 7.17 19.20
N ALA A 126 -1.63 6.56 20.37
CA ALA A 126 -2.36 7.00 21.56
C ALA A 126 -1.96 8.43 22.01
N SER A 127 -0.69 8.81 21.85
CA SER A 127 -0.22 10.17 22.16
C SER A 127 0.69 10.70 21.06
N LEU A 128 0.33 11.86 20.53
CA LEU A 128 1.09 12.65 19.56
C LEU A 128 1.67 13.93 20.18
N VAL A 129 1.50 14.08 21.49
CA VAL A 129 2.09 15.14 22.32
C VAL A 129 2.92 14.49 23.42
N GLU A 130 3.89 15.22 23.97
CA GLU A 130 4.71 14.68 25.05
C GLU A 130 3.88 14.32 26.30
N PRO A 131 4.09 13.10 26.85
CA PRO A 131 5.01 12.05 26.38
C PRO A 131 4.45 11.33 25.14
N LEU A 132 5.28 11.26 24.06
CA LEU A 132 4.91 10.63 22.81
C LEU A 132 4.73 9.11 22.95
N SER A 133 3.89 8.53 22.11
CA SER A 133 3.89 7.07 21.92
C SER A 133 5.24 6.61 21.35
N HIS A 134 5.74 5.48 21.84
CA HIS A 134 7.02 4.89 21.45
C HIS A 134 6.78 3.65 20.58
N SER A 135 6.27 3.84 19.37
CA SER A 135 5.90 2.74 18.47
C SER A 135 6.86 2.60 17.27
N TRP A 136 8.07 3.12 17.38
CA TRP A 136 9.02 3.32 16.29
C TRP A 136 9.53 2.02 15.63
N ASN A 137 9.56 0.90 16.34
CA ASN A 137 10.01 -0.41 15.85
C ASN A 137 8.87 -1.42 15.68
N MET A 138 7.65 -0.96 15.48
CA MET A 138 6.47 -1.80 15.29
C MET A 138 6.00 -1.74 13.84
N PRO A 139 6.30 -2.75 13.00
CA PRO A 139 5.68 -2.88 11.69
C PRO A 139 4.16 -2.94 11.82
N ARG A 140 3.48 -2.23 10.92
CA ARG A 140 2.02 -2.14 10.89
C ARG A 140 1.51 -2.41 9.49
N TRP A 141 0.33 -2.96 9.41
CA TRP A 141 -0.36 -3.09 8.15
C TRP A 141 -1.86 -2.94 8.32
N TRP A 142 -2.51 -2.43 7.29
CA TRP A 142 -3.96 -2.22 7.25
C TRP A 142 -4.50 -2.67 5.91
N LEU A 143 -5.65 -3.33 5.91
CA LEU A 143 -6.44 -3.48 4.70
C LEU A 143 -7.12 -2.13 4.41
N LEU A 144 -6.89 -1.59 3.21
CA LEU A 144 -7.51 -0.35 2.81
C LEU A 144 -8.99 -0.61 2.47
N PRO A 145 -9.93 0.11 3.11
CA PRO A 145 -11.34 -0.03 2.77
C PRO A 145 -11.60 0.34 1.31
N ALA A 146 -12.34 -0.49 0.58
CA ALA A 146 -12.66 -0.20 -0.81
C ALA A 146 -13.37 1.16 -0.98
N SER A 147 -14.16 1.57 0.02
CA SER A 147 -14.85 2.86 0.08
C SER A 147 -13.90 4.07 0.19
N SER A 148 -12.67 3.88 0.67
CA SER A 148 -11.66 4.95 0.76
C SER A 148 -10.78 5.05 -0.49
N LEU A 149 -10.94 4.13 -1.45
CA LEU A 149 -10.13 4.07 -2.66
C LEU A 149 -10.85 4.73 -3.85
N HIS A 150 -10.08 5.49 -4.64
CA HIS A 150 -10.52 6.13 -5.87
C HIS A 150 -10.06 5.34 -7.09
N GLU A 151 -10.73 5.55 -8.22
CA GLU A 151 -10.20 5.17 -9.52
C GLU A 151 -8.96 6.05 -9.83
N GLY A 152 -7.89 5.42 -10.32
CA GLY A 152 -6.63 6.10 -10.61
C GLY A 152 -5.77 6.32 -9.37
N VAL A 153 -5.28 7.54 -9.20
CA VAL A 153 -4.30 7.86 -8.15
C VAL A 153 -4.96 7.99 -6.78
N ASN A 154 -4.41 7.26 -5.82
CA ASN A 154 -4.74 7.35 -4.41
C ASN A 154 -3.55 7.93 -3.65
N THR A 155 -3.79 8.49 -2.47
CA THR A 155 -2.76 9.08 -1.64
C THR A 155 -2.80 8.51 -0.23
N VAL A 156 -1.69 7.96 0.23
CA VAL A 156 -1.47 7.70 1.66
C VAL A 156 -0.80 8.93 2.26
N TRP A 157 -1.37 9.41 3.35
CA TRP A 157 -0.78 10.49 4.14
C TRP A 157 -0.30 9.91 5.47
N VAL A 158 0.94 10.22 5.83
CA VAL A 158 1.49 9.82 7.12
C VAL A 158 2.03 11.05 7.80
N ARG A 159 1.50 11.36 8.98
CA ARG A 159 2.06 12.38 9.87
C ARG A 159 2.91 11.67 10.90
N VAL A 160 4.19 11.98 10.93
CA VAL A 160 5.12 11.44 11.91
C VAL A 160 5.54 12.54 12.86
N VAL A 161 5.44 12.30 14.17
CA VAL A 161 5.92 13.19 15.21
C VAL A 161 7.13 12.55 15.87
N GLY A 162 8.24 13.26 15.92
CA GLY A 162 9.48 12.73 16.45
C GLY A 162 10.38 13.78 17.08
N LEU A 163 11.35 13.30 17.85
CA LEU A 163 12.37 14.10 18.51
C LEU A 163 13.65 14.11 17.65
N ALA A 164 14.27 15.28 17.53
CA ALA A 164 15.46 15.46 16.69
C ALA A 164 16.61 14.49 17.02
N GLU A 165 16.76 14.18 18.32
CA GLU A 165 17.83 13.33 18.86
C GLU A 165 17.64 11.85 18.54
N LEU A 166 16.42 11.44 18.13
CA LEU A 166 16.07 10.04 17.92
C LEU A 166 15.94 9.66 16.44
N SER A 167 16.55 10.45 15.55
CA SER A 167 16.56 10.19 14.10
C SER A 167 15.17 9.87 13.54
N PRO A 168 14.20 10.77 13.70
CA PRO A 168 12.82 10.50 13.32
C PRO A 168 12.64 10.36 11.81
N GLY A 169 11.70 9.50 11.41
CA GLY A 169 11.49 9.19 10.01
C GLY A 169 10.35 8.20 9.76
N LEU A 170 10.26 7.78 8.50
CA LEU A 170 9.29 6.82 7.98
C LEU A 170 10.01 5.72 7.19
N GLY A 171 9.65 4.46 7.46
CA GLY A 171 10.17 3.28 6.76
C GLY A 171 9.10 2.29 6.37
#